data_28eb0f6f681c4b1a7dd6a663c280ac24
#
_entry.id   28eb0f6f681c4b1a7dd6a663c280ac24
#
_cell.length_a   1.000
_cell.length_b   1.000
_cell.length_c   1.000
_cell.angle_alpha   90.00
_cell.angle_beta   90.00
_cell.angle_gamma   90.00
#
_symmetry.space_group_name_H-M   'P 1'
#
loop_
_entity.id
_entity.type
_entity.pdbx_description
1 polymer ?
#
loop_
_entity_poly.entity_id
_entity_poly.type
_entity_poly.pdbx_seq_one_letter_code
_entity_poly.pdbx_strand_id
1 'polypeptide(L)'
;MINTNVRNDCDPAYGLLYESVNKDNSSVRIGAIMGLGLAYAGCQKEEVAELLTPIVTDESTPMDVCAFAALSLGLVYCGTCHEESVQSIVQALMLRPEKDLEDPFAHLMCLGLGLMFLQRQQEVEATLEVAKTFPERISEYCQVVLDVCAYACSGNVLKVQALLAKCGEH
;
A
#
# COMPACT_ATOMS: atom_id res chain seq x y z
N MET A 1 -16.15 5.47 -14.94
CA MET A 1 -16.70 5.00 -13.67
C MET A 1 -16.64 3.48 -13.69
N ILE A 2 -15.64 2.90 -13.02
CA ILE A 2 -15.41 1.43 -13.01
C ILE A 2 -15.72 0.87 -11.62
N ASN A 3 -16.45 1.59 -10.81
CA ASN A 3 -16.84 1.08 -9.49
C ASN A 3 -18.18 0.35 -9.63
N THR A 4 -18.12 -0.88 -10.13
CA THR A 4 -19.25 -1.79 -10.11
C THR A 4 -18.91 -2.93 -9.16
N ASN A 5 -19.35 -2.84 -7.90
CA ASN A 5 -19.42 -3.99 -6.99
C ASN A 5 -20.27 -5.17 -7.54
N VAL A 6 -20.44 -5.25 -8.84
CA VAL A 6 -21.17 -6.31 -9.52
C VAL A 6 -20.18 -7.42 -9.84
N ARG A 7 -20.23 -8.47 -9.07
CA ARG A 7 -19.54 -9.74 -9.36
C ARG A 7 -20.23 -10.39 -10.54
N ASN A 8 -19.68 -10.24 -11.73
CA ASN A 8 -20.06 -10.99 -12.92
C ASN A 8 -18.96 -12.02 -13.22
N ASP A 9 -19.34 -13.19 -13.71
CA ASP A 9 -18.42 -14.23 -14.19
C ASP A 9 -17.53 -13.72 -15.35
N CYS A 10 -17.96 -12.68 -16.04
CA CYS A 10 -17.13 -11.88 -16.95
C CYS A 10 -16.84 -10.54 -16.31
N ASP A 11 -15.61 -10.33 -15.87
CA ASP A 11 -15.14 -9.07 -15.28
C ASP A 11 -14.40 -8.24 -16.35
N PRO A 12 -15.13 -7.37 -17.09
CA PRO A 12 -14.53 -6.61 -18.18
C PRO A 12 -13.49 -5.60 -17.70
N ALA A 13 -13.59 -5.11 -16.48
CA ALA A 13 -12.64 -4.16 -15.91
C ALA A 13 -11.29 -4.86 -15.68
N TYR A 14 -11.31 -6.06 -15.09
CA TYR A 14 -10.11 -6.86 -14.90
C TYR A 14 -9.45 -7.22 -16.23
N GLY A 15 -10.21 -7.74 -17.19
CA GLY A 15 -9.69 -8.13 -18.51
C GLY A 15 -9.06 -6.97 -19.29
N LEU A 16 -9.65 -5.78 -19.26
CA LEU A 16 -9.12 -4.59 -19.94
C LEU A 16 -7.83 -4.06 -19.30
N LEU A 17 -7.74 -4.12 -17.97
CA LEU A 17 -6.60 -3.57 -17.24
C LEU A 17 -5.45 -4.57 -17.16
N TYR A 18 -5.74 -5.87 -17.07
CA TYR A 18 -4.76 -6.95 -16.94
C TYR A 18 -3.67 -6.89 -18.03
N GLU A 19 -4.09 -6.76 -19.31
CA GLU A 19 -3.13 -6.66 -20.42
C GLU A 19 -2.25 -5.42 -20.36
N SER A 20 -2.74 -4.35 -19.72
CA SER A 20 -2.06 -3.07 -19.65
C SER A 20 -1.03 -2.99 -18.51
N VAL A 21 -1.14 -3.86 -17.50
CA VAL A 21 -0.19 -3.91 -16.36
C VAL A 21 1.21 -4.33 -16.81
N ASN A 22 1.33 -5.14 -17.86
CA ASN A 22 2.59 -5.69 -18.36
C ASN A 22 3.15 -4.97 -19.59
N LYS A 23 2.59 -3.79 -19.96
CA LYS A 23 3.10 -3.01 -21.09
C LYS A 23 4.42 -2.31 -20.74
N ASP A 24 5.28 -2.08 -21.75
CA ASP A 24 6.58 -1.43 -21.58
C ASP A 24 6.46 0.04 -21.14
N ASN A 25 5.36 0.70 -21.43
CA ASN A 25 5.13 2.09 -21.07
C ASN A 25 4.75 2.23 -19.58
N SER A 26 5.63 2.80 -18.77
CA SER A 26 5.47 2.98 -17.33
C SER A 26 4.17 3.73 -16.97
N SER A 27 3.83 4.80 -17.69
CA SER A 27 2.61 5.57 -17.42
C SER A 27 1.34 4.75 -17.66
N VAL A 28 1.33 3.89 -18.68
CA VAL A 28 0.21 2.99 -18.96
C VAL A 28 0.10 1.91 -17.89
N ARG A 29 1.25 1.34 -17.47
CA ARG A 29 1.31 0.37 -16.37
C ARG A 29 0.75 0.96 -15.08
N ILE A 30 1.24 2.12 -14.67
CA ILE A 30 0.77 2.82 -13.47
C ILE A 30 -0.73 3.10 -13.54
N GLY A 31 -1.22 3.58 -14.68
CA GLY A 31 -2.64 3.82 -14.89
C GLY A 31 -3.49 2.55 -14.75
N ALA A 32 -3.02 1.42 -15.28
CA ALA A 32 -3.69 0.14 -15.17
C ALA A 32 -3.66 -0.41 -13.73
N ILE A 33 -2.51 -0.34 -13.07
CA ILE A 33 -2.33 -0.76 -11.67
C ILE A 33 -3.26 0.04 -10.74
N MET A 34 -3.26 1.37 -10.86
CA MET A 34 -4.16 2.22 -10.08
C MET A 34 -5.63 1.99 -10.43
N GLY A 35 -5.93 1.76 -11.72
CA GLY A 35 -7.27 1.40 -12.16
C GLY A 35 -7.79 0.13 -11.47
N LEU A 36 -6.94 -0.91 -11.37
CA LEU A 36 -7.26 -2.13 -10.61
C LEU A 36 -7.46 -1.84 -9.12
N GLY A 37 -6.53 -1.12 -8.48
CA GLY A 37 -6.64 -0.77 -7.07
C GLY A 37 -7.95 -0.04 -6.74
N LEU A 38 -8.34 0.93 -7.57
CA LEU A 38 -9.57 1.70 -7.38
C LEU A 38 -10.85 0.90 -7.71
N ALA A 39 -10.80 0.08 -8.76
CA ALA A 39 -11.96 -0.73 -9.17
C ALA A 39 -12.32 -1.79 -8.13
N TYR A 40 -11.31 -2.35 -7.47
CA TYR A 40 -11.46 -3.43 -6.49
C TYR A 40 -11.16 -3.01 -5.05
N ALA A 41 -11.21 -1.71 -4.74
CA ALA A 41 -10.98 -1.20 -3.39
C ALA A 41 -11.92 -1.88 -2.37
N GLY A 42 -11.33 -2.49 -1.35
CA GLY A 42 -12.05 -3.21 -0.30
C GLY A 42 -12.69 -4.55 -0.72
N CYS A 43 -12.49 -5.00 -1.96
CA CYS A 43 -13.12 -6.23 -2.47
C CYS A 43 -12.32 -7.51 -2.13
N GLN A 44 -11.08 -7.39 -1.68
CA GLN A 44 -10.20 -8.53 -1.36
C GLN A 44 -10.08 -9.52 -2.53
N LYS A 45 -9.93 -9.00 -3.75
CA LYS A 45 -9.87 -9.82 -4.97
C LYS A 45 -8.49 -10.45 -5.11
N GLU A 46 -8.42 -11.77 -4.97
CA GLU A 46 -7.19 -12.55 -4.95
C GLU A 46 -6.42 -12.46 -6.28
N GLU A 47 -7.12 -12.49 -7.42
CA GLU A 47 -6.49 -12.38 -8.74
C GLU A 47 -5.75 -11.06 -8.94
N VAL A 48 -6.20 -9.99 -8.26
CA VAL A 48 -5.49 -8.69 -8.29
C VAL A 48 -4.22 -8.77 -7.44
N ALA A 49 -4.27 -9.45 -6.29
CA ALA A 49 -3.08 -9.65 -5.47
C ALA A 49 -2.04 -10.52 -6.19
N GLU A 50 -2.45 -11.64 -6.78
CA GLU A 50 -1.56 -12.50 -7.57
C GLU A 50 -0.86 -11.76 -8.71
N LEU A 51 -1.54 -10.77 -9.31
CA LEU A 51 -0.98 -9.93 -10.37
C LEU A 51 -0.01 -8.87 -9.85
N LEU A 52 -0.33 -8.22 -8.72
CA LEU A 52 0.43 -7.06 -8.23
C LEU A 52 1.57 -7.43 -7.28
N THR A 53 1.45 -8.53 -6.52
CA THR A 53 2.49 -8.97 -5.57
C THR A 53 3.85 -9.18 -6.24
N PRO A 54 3.96 -9.85 -7.39
CA PRO A 54 5.25 -9.99 -8.08
C PRO A 54 5.88 -8.64 -8.48
N ILE A 55 5.06 -7.63 -8.81
CA ILE A 55 5.54 -6.29 -9.17
C ILE A 55 6.15 -5.57 -7.96
N VAL A 56 5.57 -5.78 -6.77
CA VAL A 56 6.08 -5.19 -5.52
C VAL A 56 7.37 -5.85 -5.08
N THR A 57 7.47 -7.17 -5.22
CA THR A 57 8.63 -7.95 -4.75
C THR A 57 9.82 -7.96 -5.71
N ASP A 58 9.61 -7.62 -6.98
CA ASP A 58 10.68 -7.55 -7.97
C ASP A 58 11.53 -6.28 -7.77
N GLU A 59 12.78 -6.45 -7.34
CA GLU A 59 13.75 -5.38 -7.13
C GLU A 59 14.12 -4.64 -8.43
N SER A 60 13.95 -5.27 -9.59
CA SER A 60 14.21 -4.66 -10.90
C SER A 60 13.12 -3.70 -11.36
N THR A 61 11.94 -3.79 -10.75
CA THR A 61 10.81 -2.91 -11.09
C THR A 61 11.10 -1.47 -10.67
N PRO A 62 10.87 -0.47 -11.56
CA PRO A 62 11.02 0.95 -11.23
C PRO A 62 10.20 1.34 -10.00
N MET A 63 10.76 2.26 -9.18
CA MET A 63 10.18 2.62 -7.89
C MET A 63 8.76 3.17 -8.00
N ASP A 64 8.48 3.97 -9.02
CA ASP A 64 7.14 4.50 -9.31
C ASP A 64 6.11 3.37 -9.51
N VAL A 65 6.41 2.41 -10.37
CA VAL A 65 5.50 1.27 -10.66
C VAL A 65 5.30 0.40 -9.41
N CYS A 66 6.37 0.10 -8.68
CA CYS A 66 6.31 -0.68 -7.45
C CYS A 66 5.45 0.02 -6.38
N ALA A 67 5.65 1.32 -6.18
CA ALA A 67 4.93 2.10 -5.20
C ALA A 67 3.42 2.16 -5.49
N PHE A 68 3.04 2.35 -6.75
CA PHE A 68 1.64 2.31 -7.14
C PHE A 68 1.03 0.91 -7.03
N ALA A 69 1.82 -0.16 -7.25
CA ALA A 69 1.36 -1.53 -7.01
C ALA A 69 1.11 -1.80 -5.52
N ALA A 70 2.03 -1.37 -4.64
CA ALA A 70 1.86 -1.48 -3.19
C ALA A 70 0.64 -0.67 -2.69
N LEU A 71 0.44 0.55 -3.20
CA LEU A 71 -0.74 1.36 -2.88
C LEU A 71 -2.03 0.68 -3.34
N SER A 72 -2.04 0.10 -4.54
CA SER A 72 -3.20 -0.61 -5.08
C SER A 72 -3.54 -1.86 -4.28
N LEU A 73 -2.54 -2.63 -3.81
CA LEU A 73 -2.75 -3.71 -2.86
C LEU A 73 -3.37 -3.21 -1.55
N GLY A 74 -2.87 -2.07 -1.03
CA GLY A 74 -3.43 -1.43 0.16
C GLY A 74 -4.90 -1.02 0.00
N LEU A 75 -5.29 -0.58 -1.19
CA LEU A 75 -6.69 -0.26 -1.51
C LEU A 75 -7.56 -1.52 -1.59
N VAL A 76 -7.10 -2.56 -2.28
CA VAL A 76 -7.86 -3.82 -2.45
C VAL A 76 -8.09 -4.52 -1.10
N TYR A 77 -7.10 -4.53 -0.23
CA TYR A 77 -7.13 -5.17 1.09
C TYR A 77 -7.28 -4.16 2.24
N CYS A 78 -7.93 -3.04 2.00
CA CYS A 78 -8.10 -1.98 2.99
C CYS A 78 -8.77 -2.50 4.28
N GLY A 79 -8.11 -2.32 5.42
CA GLY A 79 -8.61 -2.71 6.74
C GLY A 79 -8.72 -4.22 6.99
N THR A 80 -8.02 -5.06 6.21
CA THR A 80 -8.11 -6.52 6.33
C THR A 80 -6.90 -7.16 7.00
N CYS A 81 -5.78 -6.44 7.10
CA CYS A 81 -4.48 -6.96 7.56
C CYS A 81 -4.03 -8.20 6.77
N HIS A 82 -4.25 -8.20 5.43
CA HIS A 82 -3.92 -9.35 4.59
C HIS A 82 -2.43 -9.67 4.67
N GLU A 83 -2.09 -10.78 5.33
CA GLU A 83 -0.74 -11.12 5.78
C GLU A 83 0.27 -11.18 4.62
N GLU A 84 -0.08 -11.85 3.53
CA GLU A 84 0.79 -12.01 2.36
C GLU A 84 1.15 -10.66 1.72
N SER A 85 0.16 -9.79 1.53
CA SER A 85 0.38 -8.47 0.94
C SER A 85 1.16 -7.54 1.89
N VAL A 86 0.88 -7.60 3.20
CA VAL A 86 1.65 -6.87 4.22
C VAL A 86 3.12 -7.31 4.17
N GLN A 87 3.36 -8.62 4.17
CA GLN A 87 4.69 -9.19 4.18
C GLN A 87 5.47 -8.82 2.91
N SER A 88 4.82 -8.84 1.74
CA SER A 88 5.42 -8.46 0.45
C SER A 88 5.86 -6.99 0.44
N ILE A 89 5.04 -6.07 0.96
CA ILE A 89 5.39 -4.64 1.03
C ILE A 89 6.51 -4.40 2.04
N VAL A 90 6.43 -5.02 3.23
CA VAL A 90 7.46 -4.92 4.26
C VAL A 90 8.80 -5.43 3.73
N GLN A 91 8.81 -6.59 3.09
CA GLN A 91 10.01 -7.17 2.49
C GLN A 91 10.60 -6.25 1.42
N ALA A 92 9.76 -5.68 0.54
CA ALA A 92 10.23 -4.74 -0.47
C ALA A 92 10.86 -3.48 0.15
N LEU A 93 10.28 -2.93 1.23
CA LEU A 93 10.85 -1.79 1.96
C LEU A 93 12.18 -2.12 2.65
N MET A 94 12.38 -3.36 3.07
CA MET A 94 13.63 -3.80 3.72
C MET A 94 14.76 -4.11 2.74
N LEU A 95 14.43 -4.66 1.56
CA LEU A 95 15.43 -5.15 0.61
C LEU A 95 15.86 -4.10 -0.42
N ARG A 96 15.02 -3.08 -0.69
CA ARG A 96 15.37 -2.04 -1.65
C ARG A 96 16.52 -1.17 -1.17
N PRO A 97 17.41 -0.75 -2.09
CA PRO A 97 18.53 0.13 -1.76
C PRO A 97 18.00 1.47 -1.20
N GLU A 98 18.72 2.02 -0.25
CA GLU A 98 18.36 3.29 0.41
C GLU A 98 18.15 4.44 -0.60
N LYS A 99 18.91 4.44 -1.69
CA LYS A 99 18.76 5.39 -2.78
C LYS A 99 17.37 5.38 -3.42
N ASP A 100 16.77 4.20 -3.57
CA ASP A 100 15.43 4.08 -4.14
C ASP A 100 14.37 4.53 -3.13
N LEU A 101 14.63 4.30 -1.84
CA LEU A 101 13.76 4.75 -0.75
C LEU A 101 13.81 6.27 -0.50
N GLU A 102 14.80 6.97 -1.06
CA GLU A 102 14.83 8.44 -1.10
C GLU A 102 13.82 9.03 -2.10
N ASP A 103 13.34 8.22 -3.04
CA ASP A 103 12.34 8.67 -4.00
C ASP A 103 11.00 8.96 -3.28
N PRO A 104 10.34 10.10 -3.57
CA PRO A 104 9.05 10.45 -2.99
C PRO A 104 7.97 9.36 -3.16
N PHE A 105 8.07 8.54 -4.20
CA PHE A 105 7.15 7.43 -4.42
C PHE A 105 7.23 6.35 -3.33
N ALA A 106 8.36 6.20 -2.63
CA ALA A 106 8.49 5.27 -1.51
C ALA A 106 7.42 5.49 -0.41
N HIS A 107 7.02 6.75 -0.21
CA HIS A 107 5.95 7.09 0.72
C HIS A 107 4.60 6.44 0.37
N LEU A 108 4.33 6.19 -0.91
CA LEU A 108 3.10 5.51 -1.34
C LEU A 108 3.08 4.04 -0.91
N MET A 109 4.25 3.39 -0.80
CA MET A 109 4.33 2.02 -0.26
C MET A 109 3.92 2.01 1.21
N CYS A 110 4.41 2.96 2.00
CA CYS A 110 4.01 3.12 3.40
C CYS A 110 2.50 3.42 3.53
N LEU A 111 1.95 4.24 2.62
CA LEU A 111 0.52 4.51 2.59
C LEU A 111 -0.29 3.25 2.26
N GLY A 112 0.14 2.46 1.27
CA GLY A 112 -0.47 1.17 0.96
C GLY A 112 -0.49 0.22 2.16
N LEU A 113 0.65 0.13 2.86
CA LEU A 113 0.76 -0.65 4.09
C LEU A 113 -0.19 -0.12 5.18
N GLY A 114 -0.23 1.20 5.40
CA GLY A 114 -1.14 1.83 6.36
C GLY A 114 -2.60 1.55 6.08
N LEU A 115 -3.03 1.61 4.80
CA LEU A 115 -4.42 1.32 4.41
C LEU A 115 -4.85 -0.11 4.76
N MET A 116 -3.94 -1.10 4.71
CA MET A 116 -4.26 -2.47 5.12
C MET A 116 -4.59 -2.57 6.61
N PHE A 117 -4.00 -1.69 7.44
CA PHE A 117 -4.28 -1.62 8.87
C PHE A 117 -5.34 -0.57 9.24
N LEU A 118 -6.15 -0.10 8.30
CA LEU A 118 -7.17 0.91 8.59
C LEU A 118 -8.13 0.42 9.68
N GLN A 119 -8.19 1.17 10.80
CA GLN A 119 -8.97 0.85 12.01
C GLN A 119 -8.55 -0.44 12.75
N ARG A 120 -7.32 -0.93 12.52
CA ARG A 120 -6.78 -2.15 13.13
C ARG A 120 -5.72 -1.83 14.18
N GLN A 121 -6.19 -1.31 15.32
CA GLN A 121 -5.32 -0.78 16.39
C GLN A 121 -4.40 -1.82 17.03
N GLN A 122 -4.86 -3.07 17.18
CA GLN A 122 -4.10 -4.12 17.86
C GLN A 122 -3.16 -4.84 16.89
N GLU A 123 -3.63 -5.05 15.67
CA GLU A 123 -2.90 -5.80 14.65
C GLU A 123 -1.70 -5.03 14.07
N VAL A 124 -1.69 -3.68 14.19
CA VAL A 124 -0.63 -2.84 13.66
C VAL A 124 0.67 -2.88 14.48
N GLU A 125 0.62 -3.26 15.76
CA GLU A 125 1.76 -3.12 16.68
C GLU A 125 2.99 -3.90 16.21
N ALA A 126 2.82 -5.13 15.74
CA ALA A 126 3.93 -5.93 15.22
C ALA A 126 4.58 -5.25 14.00
N THR A 127 3.78 -4.70 13.10
CA THR A 127 4.28 -3.99 11.91
C THR A 127 4.95 -2.66 12.27
N LEU A 128 4.48 -1.97 13.31
CA LEU A 128 5.14 -0.77 13.84
C LEU A 128 6.55 -1.07 14.37
N GLU A 129 6.73 -2.19 15.07
CA GLU A 129 8.06 -2.61 15.54
C GLU A 129 9.00 -2.93 14.37
N VAL A 130 8.48 -3.58 13.33
CA VAL A 130 9.26 -3.83 12.10
C VAL A 130 9.59 -2.52 11.39
N ALA A 131 8.65 -1.57 11.31
CA ALA A 131 8.87 -0.27 10.66
C ALA A 131 10.02 0.55 11.30
N LYS A 132 10.32 0.33 12.58
CA LYS A 132 11.49 0.95 13.25
C LYS A 132 12.83 0.46 12.69
N THR A 133 12.86 -0.69 12.03
CA THR A 133 14.07 -1.25 11.43
C THR A 133 14.34 -0.75 10.01
N PHE A 134 13.40 -0.01 9.42
CA PHE A 134 13.58 0.57 8.09
C PHE A 134 14.63 1.70 8.10
N PRO A 135 15.20 2.08 6.93
CA PRO A 135 16.04 3.26 6.83
C PRO A 135 15.39 4.50 7.44
N GLU A 136 16.17 5.32 8.15
CA GLU A 136 15.69 6.38 9.04
C GLU A 136 14.61 7.28 8.41
N ARG A 137 14.82 7.73 7.17
CA ARG A 137 13.89 8.60 6.44
C ARG A 137 12.50 7.99 6.24
N ILE A 138 12.45 6.71 5.86
CA ILE A 138 11.17 6.03 5.57
C ILE A 138 10.54 5.47 6.84
N SER A 139 11.37 5.13 7.83
CA SER A 139 10.94 4.56 9.12
C SER A 139 9.97 5.48 9.84
N GLU A 140 10.34 6.74 10.04
CA GLU A 140 9.51 7.71 10.77
C GLU A 140 8.19 7.96 10.01
N TYR A 141 8.25 8.17 8.71
CA TYR A 141 7.06 8.36 7.88
C TYR A 141 6.13 7.13 7.94
N CYS A 142 6.69 5.93 7.81
CA CYS A 142 5.93 4.68 7.86
C CYS A 142 5.21 4.51 9.21
N GLN A 143 5.90 4.76 10.33
CA GLN A 143 5.31 4.71 11.67
C GLN A 143 4.14 5.68 11.81
N VAL A 144 4.31 6.93 11.35
CA VAL A 144 3.24 7.94 11.41
C VAL A 144 2.03 7.50 10.58
N VAL A 145 2.24 7.02 9.37
CA VAL A 145 1.16 6.58 8.49
C VAL A 145 0.42 5.37 9.08
N LEU A 146 1.15 4.39 9.61
CA LEU A 146 0.57 3.22 10.28
C LEU A 146 -0.29 3.63 11.49
N ASP A 147 0.23 4.53 12.36
CA ASP A 147 -0.51 5.04 13.50
C ASP A 147 -1.78 5.81 13.07
N VAL A 148 -1.67 6.70 12.08
CA VAL A 148 -2.82 7.47 11.58
C VAL A 148 -3.90 6.55 11.02
N CYS A 149 -3.53 5.58 10.20
CA CYS A 149 -4.49 4.65 9.59
C CYS A 149 -5.11 3.71 10.64
N ALA A 150 -4.30 3.12 11.51
CA ALA A 150 -4.78 2.16 12.51
C ALA A 150 -5.73 2.80 13.53
N TYR A 151 -5.45 4.03 13.93
CA TYR A 151 -6.27 4.76 14.90
C TYR A 151 -7.31 5.69 14.27
N ALA A 152 -7.49 5.66 12.95
CA ALA A 152 -8.51 6.42 12.25
C ALA A 152 -9.90 6.13 12.85
N CYS A 153 -10.67 7.20 13.14
CA CYS A 153 -12.00 7.13 13.71
C CYS A 153 -12.11 6.44 15.09
N SER A 154 -11.00 6.19 15.78
CA SER A 154 -11.00 5.51 17.08
C SER A 154 -11.43 6.39 18.24
N GLY A 155 -11.33 7.72 18.10
CA GLY A 155 -11.52 8.67 19.20
C GLY A 155 -10.42 8.58 20.28
N ASN A 156 -9.29 7.94 20.02
CA ASN A 156 -8.20 7.79 20.97
C ASN A 156 -7.45 9.13 21.15
N VAL A 157 -7.80 9.86 22.19
CA VAL A 157 -7.27 11.20 22.48
C VAL A 157 -5.75 11.17 22.67
N LEU A 158 -5.21 10.14 23.31
CA LEU A 158 -3.77 10.04 23.56
C LEU A 158 -2.97 9.89 22.24
N LYS A 159 -3.47 9.10 21.32
CA LYS A 159 -2.85 8.96 19.98
C LYS A 159 -2.97 10.26 19.17
N VAL A 160 -4.13 10.92 19.22
CA VAL A 160 -4.33 12.24 18.57
C VAL A 160 -3.34 13.27 19.12
N GLN A 161 -3.17 13.34 20.44
CA GLN A 161 -2.20 14.26 21.07
C GLN A 161 -0.76 13.93 20.67
N ALA A 162 -0.38 12.65 20.63
CA ALA A 162 0.95 12.24 20.21
C ALA A 162 1.24 12.58 18.74
N LEU A 163 0.26 12.43 17.85
CA LEU A 163 0.40 12.81 16.44
C LEU A 163 0.48 14.33 16.26
N LEU A 164 -0.32 15.09 17.01
CA LEU A 164 -0.28 16.56 16.99
C LEU A 164 1.05 17.10 17.52
N ALA A 165 1.64 16.45 18.54
CA ALA A 165 2.97 16.83 19.04
C ALA A 165 4.04 16.72 17.94
N LYS A 166 4.03 15.65 17.15
CA LYS A 166 4.93 15.49 15.99
C LYS A 166 4.78 16.60 14.94
N CYS A 167 3.56 17.12 14.74
CA CYS A 167 3.31 18.24 13.80
C CYS A 167 3.82 19.61 14.34
N GLY A 168 3.98 19.75 15.66
CA GLY A 168 4.43 20.99 16.30
C GLY A 168 5.95 21.16 16.40
N GLU A 169 6.69 20.12 16.02
CA GLU A 169 8.17 20.10 16.08
C GLU A 169 8.85 20.65 14.81
N HIS A 170 8.09 21.25 13.89
CA HIS A 170 8.58 21.83 12.62
C HIS A 170 8.44 23.34 12.59
#